data_c89273539140ecdd17f59c1ecb4e3faf
#
_entry.id   c89273539140ecdd17f59c1ecb4e3faf
#
_cell.length_a   1.000
_cell.length_b   1.000
_cell.length_c   1.000
_cell.angle_alpha   90.00
_cell.angle_beta   90.00
_cell.angle_gamma   90.00
#
_symmetry.space_group_name_H-M   'P 1'
#
loop_
_entity.id
_entity.type
_entity.pdbx_description
1 polymer ?
#
loop_
_entity_poly.entity_id
_entity_poly.type
_entity_poly.pdbx_seq_one_letter_code
_entity_poly.pdbx_strand_id
1 'polypeptide(L)'
;MEHKIPRVGPLGLLAGVAGEVAATSRAAWSAGPGRTEPPRPDAASSESLRPDAARSALRPDAAAAGPARPDTAGERGGDLDVVVIGAGVAGLSAARVLVDAGKNVIVVEARDRIGGRLWTHPDAMSVPIELGAQFIHGRNASTWELVRRQGLGTHTHSHTLSRTHVGGPWKKKTLKFPYNFQVLGGYRQILAPLAENLSIQLDTVVRRVEHSPGHVVVHAEQEGRPVTFRARAAVVALPVAVLNADAVEFSPPLPQEKTDAFKAVPHVAISKVIMEFDRPVFPEDADHVVEAGRQLWLMNAAMGNPDHSGRIILAGAEEAEAERLLAMPAEQRHREYLEVIRGVAGDPGLTPVKVMEHEWAKDPFARAAFTHSWKVTGVRRIYRPVGDTLFWAGIVTDQVDFSHDSGKQAAAHLLSRLGRIPTR
;
A
#
# COMPACT_ATOMS: atom_id res chain seq x y z
N MET A 1 -20.30 35.39 -10.33
CA MET A 1 -21.15 34.19 -10.22
C MET A 1 -20.30 33.09 -9.58
N GLU A 2 -20.42 32.96 -8.29
CA GLU A 2 -19.68 31.94 -7.51
C GLU A 2 -20.39 30.61 -7.65
N HIS A 3 -19.75 29.62 -8.28
CA HIS A 3 -20.22 28.25 -8.27
C HIS A 3 -19.90 27.62 -6.91
N LYS A 4 -20.93 27.48 -6.08
CA LYS A 4 -20.89 26.66 -4.86
C LYS A 4 -20.72 25.19 -5.24
N ILE A 5 -19.55 24.62 -4.91
CA ILE A 5 -19.31 23.18 -4.95
C ILE A 5 -20.12 22.54 -3.81
N PRO A 6 -20.94 21.52 -4.05
CA PRO A 6 -21.68 20.84 -2.98
C PRO A 6 -20.70 20.10 -2.07
N ARG A 7 -20.83 20.32 -0.76
CA ARG A 7 -20.11 19.52 0.27
C ARG A 7 -20.68 18.10 0.26
N VAL A 8 -19.95 17.15 -0.30
CA VAL A 8 -20.25 15.72 -0.20
C VAL A 8 -19.52 15.20 1.04
N GLY A 9 -20.26 14.66 2.00
CA GLY A 9 -19.69 14.05 3.20
C GLY A 9 -18.92 12.75 2.87
N PRO A 10 -18.12 12.21 3.80
CA PRO A 10 -17.19 11.09 3.58
C PRO A 10 -17.84 9.82 3.00
N LEU A 11 -19.13 9.61 3.16
CA LEU A 11 -19.88 8.48 2.58
C LEU A 11 -20.13 8.59 1.07
N GLY A 12 -19.99 9.77 0.46
CA GLY A 12 -20.10 9.97 -0.99
C GLY A 12 -18.85 9.50 -1.75
N LEU A 13 -17.70 9.38 -1.08
CA LEU A 13 -16.44 8.98 -1.69
C LEU A 13 -16.38 7.50 -2.06
N LEU A 14 -17.11 6.63 -1.37
CA LEU A 14 -17.13 5.19 -1.68
C LEU A 14 -17.92 4.84 -2.95
N ALA A 15 -18.74 5.74 -3.48
CA ALA A 15 -19.65 5.38 -4.56
C ALA A 15 -19.71 6.31 -5.79
N GLY A 16 -19.15 7.50 -5.77
CA GLY A 16 -19.44 8.46 -6.84
C GLY A 16 -18.34 9.42 -7.30
N VAL A 17 -17.38 9.75 -6.49
CA VAL A 17 -16.37 10.80 -6.79
C VAL A 17 -15.09 10.24 -7.39
N ALA A 18 -14.86 8.94 -7.28
CA ALA A 18 -13.65 8.28 -7.78
C ALA A 18 -13.47 8.38 -9.32
N GLY A 19 -14.52 8.54 -10.08
CA GLY A 19 -14.46 8.66 -11.55
C GLY A 19 -13.88 9.99 -12.03
N GLU A 20 -14.25 11.11 -11.41
CA GLU A 20 -13.79 12.44 -11.84
C GLU A 20 -12.45 12.83 -11.26
N VAL A 21 -12.15 12.42 -10.03
CA VAL A 21 -10.87 12.73 -9.36
C VAL A 21 -9.70 11.92 -9.94
N ALA A 22 -9.95 10.68 -10.36
CA ALA A 22 -8.95 9.89 -11.07
C ALA A 22 -8.57 10.52 -12.43
N ALA A 23 -9.50 11.20 -13.09
CA ALA A 23 -9.23 11.90 -14.35
C ALA A 23 -8.37 13.16 -14.14
N THR A 24 -8.58 13.91 -13.05
CA THR A 24 -7.83 15.14 -12.78
C THR A 24 -6.42 14.87 -12.25
N SER A 25 -6.21 13.86 -11.42
CA SER A 25 -4.87 13.47 -10.98
C SER A 25 -4.04 12.85 -12.12
N ARG A 26 -4.67 12.16 -13.08
CA ARG A 26 -3.99 11.66 -14.29
C ARG A 26 -3.54 12.78 -15.24
N ALA A 27 -4.31 13.85 -15.37
CA ALA A 27 -3.93 14.98 -16.22
C ALA A 27 -2.65 15.70 -15.77
N ALA A 28 -2.32 15.64 -14.46
CA ALA A 28 -1.07 16.19 -13.94
C ALA A 28 0.17 15.31 -14.24
N TRP A 29 -0.03 14.04 -14.64
CA TRP A 29 1.04 13.06 -14.85
C TRP A 29 1.18 12.56 -16.30
N SER A 30 0.20 12.84 -17.19
CA SER A 30 0.15 12.31 -18.57
C SER A 30 0.68 13.28 -19.62
N ALA A 31 1.90 13.79 -19.49
CA ALA A 31 2.58 14.48 -20.58
C ALA A 31 3.61 13.57 -21.28
N GLY A 32 3.11 12.54 -21.98
CA GLY A 32 3.89 11.70 -22.89
C GLY A 32 3.02 11.28 -24.08
N PRO A 33 3.52 11.28 -25.33
CA PRO A 33 2.72 11.06 -26.51
C PRO A 33 2.38 9.59 -26.74
N GLY A 34 1.13 9.32 -27.06
CA GLY A 34 0.67 8.18 -27.85
C GLY A 34 0.44 6.88 -27.08
N ARG A 35 -0.80 6.63 -26.65
CA ARG A 35 -1.29 5.28 -26.38
C ARG A 35 -2.59 5.03 -27.13
N THR A 36 -2.55 4.01 -27.98
CA THR A 36 -3.72 3.37 -28.58
C THR A 36 -4.48 2.58 -27.51
N GLU A 37 -5.79 2.61 -27.56
CA GLU A 37 -6.71 1.92 -26.66
C GLU A 37 -6.48 0.38 -26.73
N PRO A 38 -6.28 -0.32 -25.59
CA PRO A 38 -6.18 -1.78 -25.62
C PRO A 38 -7.58 -2.43 -25.78
N PRO A 39 -7.64 -3.63 -26.39
CA PRO A 39 -8.90 -4.35 -26.61
C PRO A 39 -9.58 -4.75 -25.29
N ARG A 40 -10.90 -4.82 -25.32
CA ARG A 40 -11.75 -5.27 -24.20
C ARG A 40 -11.43 -6.74 -23.90
N PRO A 41 -11.20 -7.11 -22.63
CA PRO A 41 -11.13 -8.51 -22.27
C PRO A 41 -12.52 -9.14 -22.29
N ASP A 42 -12.65 -10.22 -23.06
CA ASP A 42 -13.84 -11.08 -23.09
C ASP A 42 -14.10 -11.69 -21.70
N ALA A 43 -15.37 -11.89 -21.38
CA ALA A 43 -15.82 -12.53 -20.16
C ALA A 43 -15.28 -13.96 -20.07
N ALA A 44 -14.23 -14.15 -19.29
CA ALA A 44 -13.75 -15.47 -18.93
C ALA A 44 -14.72 -16.09 -17.92
N SER A 45 -15.30 -17.21 -18.30
CA SER A 45 -16.14 -18.09 -17.53
C SER A 45 -15.48 -18.49 -16.19
N SER A 46 -16.28 -18.51 -15.13
CA SER A 46 -15.93 -19.00 -13.81
C SER A 46 -15.65 -20.51 -13.83
N GLU A 47 -14.42 -20.89 -14.07
CA GLU A 47 -13.96 -22.25 -13.81
C GLU A 47 -13.30 -22.28 -12.42
N SER A 48 -13.86 -23.10 -11.55
CA SER A 48 -13.40 -23.33 -10.19
C SER A 48 -12.01 -23.94 -10.18
N LEU A 49 -10.99 -23.15 -9.82
CA LEU A 49 -9.64 -23.65 -9.57
C LEU A 49 -9.58 -24.37 -8.21
N ARG A 50 -9.08 -25.59 -8.22
CA ARG A 50 -8.92 -26.44 -7.05
C ARG A 50 -7.99 -25.82 -5.99
N PRO A 51 -8.28 -26.01 -4.69
CA PRO A 51 -7.56 -25.35 -3.58
C PRO A 51 -6.08 -25.73 -3.41
N ASP A 52 -5.63 -26.82 -4.02
CA ASP A 52 -4.29 -27.39 -3.73
C ASP A 52 -3.11 -26.67 -4.41
N ALA A 53 -3.34 -25.95 -5.49
CA ALA A 53 -2.26 -25.19 -6.15
C ALA A 53 -1.84 -23.91 -5.38
N ALA A 54 -2.74 -23.36 -4.56
CA ALA A 54 -2.47 -22.12 -3.81
C ALA A 54 -1.60 -22.32 -2.56
N ARG A 55 -1.55 -23.54 -2.01
CA ARG A 55 -0.76 -23.83 -0.80
C ARG A 55 0.75 -23.91 -1.03
N SER A 56 1.19 -24.26 -2.24
CA SER A 56 2.63 -24.40 -2.54
C SER A 56 3.33 -23.07 -2.83
N ALA A 57 2.60 -22.04 -3.24
CA ALA A 57 3.18 -20.73 -3.59
C ALA A 57 3.31 -19.76 -2.40
N LEU A 58 2.84 -20.14 -1.21
CA LEU A 58 2.69 -19.25 -0.05
C LEU A 58 3.70 -19.49 1.09
N ARG A 59 4.75 -20.26 0.86
CA ARG A 59 5.86 -20.28 1.84
C ARG A 59 6.70 -19.01 1.65
N PRO A 60 6.82 -18.13 2.67
CA PRO A 60 7.57 -16.87 2.55
C PRO A 60 9.09 -17.04 2.46
N ASP A 61 9.64 -18.23 2.62
CA ASP A 61 10.91 -18.32 3.35
C ASP A 61 12.04 -18.99 2.60
N ALA A 62 11.94 -19.35 1.34
CA ALA A 62 13.00 -20.17 0.78
C ALA A 62 13.55 -19.80 -0.61
N ALA A 63 13.09 -18.77 -1.28
CA ALA A 63 13.45 -18.61 -2.69
C ALA A 63 14.13 -17.29 -3.09
N ALA A 64 14.53 -16.43 -2.16
CA ALA A 64 15.17 -15.16 -2.52
C ALA A 64 16.46 -14.82 -1.75
N ALA A 65 16.93 -15.70 -0.88
CA ALA A 65 18.23 -15.50 -0.23
C ALA A 65 19.09 -16.74 -0.46
N GLY A 66 19.92 -16.72 -1.48
CA GLY A 66 21.11 -17.57 -1.49
C GLY A 66 21.94 -17.24 -0.27
N PRO A 67 22.67 -18.23 0.34
CA PRO A 67 23.37 -17.99 1.58
C PRO A 67 24.45 -16.92 1.39
N ALA A 68 24.15 -15.71 1.90
CA ALA A 68 25.19 -14.70 2.07
C ALA A 68 26.15 -15.24 3.14
N ARG A 69 27.40 -15.47 2.77
CA ARG A 69 28.47 -15.77 3.71
C ARG A 69 28.54 -14.66 4.76
N PRO A 70 28.76 -14.98 6.05
CA PRO A 70 28.96 -13.99 7.08
C PRO A 70 30.35 -13.39 6.90
N ASP A 71 30.47 -12.28 6.24
CA ASP A 71 31.66 -11.46 6.29
C ASP A 71 31.48 -10.36 7.34
N THR A 72 32.42 -10.33 8.24
CA THR A 72 32.78 -9.36 9.28
C THR A 72 32.26 -7.95 9.06
N ALA A 73 31.95 -7.23 10.15
CA ALA A 73 31.63 -5.79 10.18
C ALA A 73 32.50 -5.02 9.17
N GLY A 74 32.01 -4.84 7.97
CA GLY A 74 32.77 -4.38 6.83
C GLY A 74 31.87 -3.82 5.75
N GLU A 75 32.39 -2.87 5.04
CA GLU A 75 31.83 -2.27 3.85
C GLU A 75 31.33 -3.35 2.88
N ARG A 76 30.02 -3.45 2.67
CA ARG A 76 29.46 -4.23 1.56
C ARG A 76 29.52 -3.37 0.31
N GLY A 77 30.62 -3.44 -0.40
CA GLY A 77 30.87 -2.62 -1.58
C GLY A 77 31.61 -3.35 -2.67
N GLY A 78 30.85 -3.96 -3.59
CA GLY A 78 31.19 -3.83 -4.99
C GLY A 78 30.50 -2.57 -5.50
N ASP A 79 30.97 -1.95 -6.59
CA ASP A 79 30.46 -0.69 -7.12
C ASP A 79 28.95 -0.77 -7.41
N LEU A 80 28.10 -0.43 -6.42
CA LEU A 80 26.65 -0.35 -6.61
C LEU A 80 26.32 0.87 -7.48
N ASP A 81 25.48 0.68 -8.47
CA ASP A 81 24.91 1.82 -9.18
C ASP A 81 23.89 2.54 -8.30
N VAL A 82 23.02 1.78 -7.62
CA VAL A 82 21.88 2.35 -6.87
C VAL A 82 21.60 1.59 -5.59
N VAL A 83 21.38 2.32 -4.50
CA VAL A 83 20.71 1.82 -3.30
C VAL A 83 19.25 2.27 -3.33
N VAL A 84 18.32 1.33 -3.19
CA VAL A 84 16.89 1.62 -3.00
C VAL A 84 16.54 1.47 -1.52
N ILE A 85 16.06 2.54 -0.89
CA ILE A 85 15.74 2.59 0.53
C ILE A 85 14.23 2.38 0.72
N GLY A 86 13.84 1.19 1.19
CA GLY A 86 12.47 0.74 1.37
C GLY A 86 12.03 -0.26 0.30
N ALA A 87 11.60 -1.47 0.74
CA ALA A 87 11.06 -2.53 -0.11
C ALA A 87 9.52 -2.55 -0.16
N GLY A 88 8.89 -1.39 -0.06
CA GLY A 88 7.47 -1.21 -0.42
C GLY A 88 7.27 -1.32 -1.94
N VAL A 89 6.00 -1.30 -2.38
CA VAL A 89 5.66 -1.37 -3.82
C VAL A 89 6.46 -0.38 -4.66
N ALA A 90 6.61 0.86 -4.21
CA ALA A 90 7.36 1.89 -4.94
C ALA A 90 8.86 1.56 -5.08
N GLY A 91 9.50 1.13 -3.99
CA GLY A 91 10.92 0.76 -4.01
C GLY A 91 11.18 -0.47 -4.86
N LEU A 92 10.36 -1.53 -4.71
CA LEU A 92 10.46 -2.73 -5.54
C LEU A 92 10.24 -2.43 -7.02
N SER A 93 9.27 -1.56 -7.34
CA SER A 93 9.02 -1.14 -8.73
C SER A 93 10.20 -0.37 -9.32
N ALA A 94 10.83 0.49 -8.53
CA ALA A 94 12.03 1.20 -8.95
C ALA A 94 13.21 0.24 -9.15
N ALA A 95 13.46 -0.65 -8.18
CA ALA A 95 14.53 -1.64 -8.25
C ALA A 95 14.38 -2.56 -9.46
N ARG A 96 13.15 -3.04 -9.75
CA ARG A 96 12.87 -3.89 -10.91
C ARG A 96 13.24 -3.20 -12.21
N VAL A 97 12.81 -1.96 -12.43
CA VAL A 97 13.15 -1.19 -13.63
C VAL A 97 14.66 -0.99 -13.77
N LEU A 98 15.36 -0.72 -12.67
CA LEU A 98 16.80 -0.51 -12.66
C LEU A 98 17.58 -1.79 -12.97
N VAL A 99 17.19 -2.91 -12.36
CA VAL A 99 17.82 -4.22 -12.62
C VAL A 99 17.55 -4.68 -14.05
N ASP A 100 16.33 -4.49 -14.57
CA ASP A 100 16.00 -4.80 -15.97
C ASP A 100 16.81 -3.94 -16.95
N ALA A 101 17.25 -2.75 -16.52
CA ALA A 101 18.17 -1.90 -17.27
C ALA A 101 19.66 -2.23 -17.03
N GLY A 102 19.97 -3.39 -16.42
CA GLY A 102 21.33 -3.88 -16.19
C GLY A 102 22.11 -3.14 -15.10
N LYS A 103 21.42 -2.47 -14.14
CA LYS A 103 22.09 -1.77 -13.03
C LYS A 103 22.34 -2.71 -11.85
N ASN A 104 23.48 -2.49 -11.16
CA ASN A 104 23.79 -3.15 -9.90
C ASN A 104 23.04 -2.45 -8.77
N VAL A 105 21.99 -3.09 -8.25
CA VAL A 105 21.04 -2.52 -7.29
C VAL A 105 20.94 -3.36 -6.04
N ILE A 106 20.93 -2.70 -4.89
CA ILE A 106 20.53 -3.30 -3.62
C ILE A 106 19.30 -2.59 -3.07
N VAL A 107 18.36 -3.34 -2.52
CA VAL A 107 17.20 -2.82 -1.79
C VAL A 107 17.42 -3.03 -0.29
N VAL A 108 17.23 -1.98 0.51
CA VAL A 108 17.39 -2.01 1.97
C VAL A 108 16.04 -1.80 2.62
N GLU A 109 15.59 -2.74 3.45
CA GLU A 109 14.27 -2.72 4.10
C GLU A 109 14.41 -2.88 5.61
N ALA A 110 13.69 -2.03 6.35
CA ALA A 110 13.74 -2.01 7.80
C ALA A 110 13.02 -3.19 8.47
N ARG A 111 12.04 -3.79 7.81
CA ARG A 111 11.27 -4.93 8.32
C ARG A 111 11.87 -6.26 7.89
N ASP A 112 11.40 -7.32 8.52
CA ASP A 112 11.61 -8.73 8.17
C ASP A 112 10.86 -9.18 6.91
N ARG A 113 10.14 -8.26 6.25
CA ARG A 113 9.30 -8.53 5.08
C ARG A 113 9.29 -7.39 4.08
N ILE A 114 9.04 -7.70 2.82
CA ILE A 114 8.76 -6.73 1.76
C ILE A 114 7.29 -6.27 1.77
N GLY A 115 6.97 -5.27 0.97
CA GLY A 115 5.63 -4.77 0.68
C GLY A 115 5.23 -3.50 1.44
N GLY A 116 5.90 -3.19 2.56
CA GLY A 116 5.59 -2.00 3.36
C GLY A 116 4.14 -2.02 3.85
N ARG A 117 3.32 -1.05 3.41
CA ARG A 117 1.88 -0.93 3.74
C ARG A 117 0.97 -1.82 2.90
N LEU A 118 1.46 -2.52 1.91
CA LEU A 118 0.80 -3.65 1.28
C LEU A 118 1.16 -4.90 2.10
N TRP A 119 0.24 -5.33 2.97
CA TRP A 119 0.49 -6.41 3.91
C TRP A 119 -0.71 -7.34 4.04
N THR A 120 -0.63 -8.47 3.36
CA THR A 120 -1.50 -9.61 3.58
C THR A 120 -0.88 -10.49 4.65
N HIS A 121 -1.59 -10.74 5.75
CA HIS A 121 -1.18 -11.69 6.79
C HIS A 121 -1.76 -13.07 6.46
N PRO A 122 -0.93 -14.10 6.24
CA PRO A 122 -1.42 -15.39 5.75
C PRO A 122 -2.21 -16.17 6.79
N ASP A 123 -1.83 -16.08 8.07
CA ASP A 123 -2.27 -17.00 9.13
C ASP A 123 -2.96 -16.28 10.30
N ALA A 124 -3.32 -15.00 10.17
CA ALA A 124 -3.97 -14.27 11.25
C ALA A 124 -5.40 -14.73 11.51
N MET A 125 -6.11 -15.13 10.47
CA MET A 125 -7.49 -15.65 10.50
C MET A 125 -7.54 -17.02 9.80
N SER A 126 -8.73 -17.54 9.59
CA SER A 126 -8.92 -18.80 8.84
C SER A 126 -8.58 -18.69 7.36
N VAL A 127 -8.45 -17.45 6.85
CA VAL A 127 -7.99 -17.13 5.49
C VAL A 127 -6.99 -15.97 5.56
N PRO A 128 -6.16 -15.77 4.52
CA PRO A 128 -5.31 -14.59 4.41
C PRO A 128 -6.13 -13.30 4.48
N ILE A 129 -5.67 -12.32 5.24
CA ILE A 129 -6.35 -11.05 5.44
C ILE A 129 -5.43 -9.86 5.14
N GLU A 130 -6.03 -8.74 4.74
CA GLU A 130 -5.31 -7.50 4.46
C GLU A 130 -5.24 -6.59 5.70
N LEU A 131 -4.07 -6.51 6.30
CA LEU A 131 -3.79 -5.54 7.37
C LEU A 131 -3.46 -4.14 6.82
N GLY A 132 -3.08 -4.05 5.56
CA GLY A 132 -2.76 -2.81 4.85
C GLY A 132 -3.72 -2.53 3.69
N ALA A 133 -3.16 -2.20 2.51
CA ALA A 133 -3.91 -1.98 1.29
C ALA A 133 -4.66 -3.24 0.87
N GLN A 134 -5.91 -3.08 0.46
CA GLN A 134 -6.83 -4.18 0.22
C GLN A 134 -7.29 -4.27 -1.23
N PHE A 135 -7.38 -3.12 -1.92
CA PHE A 135 -8.06 -3.04 -3.21
C PHE A 135 -7.17 -2.55 -4.34
N ILE A 136 -7.44 -3.09 -5.53
CA ILE A 136 -7.14 -2.43 -6.78
C ILE A 136 -8.29 -1.47 -7.06
N HIS A 137 -7.99 -0.19 -7.24
CA HIS A 137 -8.98 0.84 -7.49
C HIS A 137 -9.08 1.14 -8.98
N GLY A 138 -10.22 0.78 -9.56
CA GLY A 138 -10.52 1.01 -10.97
C GLY A 138 -9.88 0.00 -11.92
N ARG A 139 -10.50 -0.12 -13.10
CA ARG A 139 -10.07 -1.09 -14.13
C ARG A 139 -8.78 -0.69 -14.87
N ASN A 140 -8.34 0.56 -14.69
CA ASN A 140 -7.16 1.10 -15.35
C ASN A 140 -5.94 1.23 -14.41
N ALA A 141 -5.99 0.67 -13.20
CA ALA A 141 -4.84 0.67 -12.29
C ALA A 141 -3.65 -0.06 -12.93
N SER A 142 -2.45 0.51 -12.80
CA SER A 142 -1.25 -0.08 -13.40
C SER A 142 -0.89 -1.43 -12.80
N THR A 143 -1.31 -1.70 -11.56
CA THR A 143 -1.10 -2.98 -10.88
C THR A 143 -1.82 -4.17 -11.52
N TRP A 144 -2.79 -3.94 -12.43
CA TRP A 144 -3.39 -5.01 -13.22
C TRP A 144 -2.37 -5.77 -14.09
N GLU A 145 -1.28 -5.13 -14.50
CA GLU A 145 -0.21 -5.83 -15.24
C GLU A 145 0.43 -6.93 -14.37
N LEU A 146 0.62 -6.67 -13.06
CA LEU A 146 1.18 -7.62 -12.10
C LEU A 146 0.22 -8.77 -11.79
N VAL A 147 -1.08 -8.46 -11.65
CA VAL A 147 -2.14 -9.45 -11.46
C VAL A 147 -2.19 -10.42 -12.65
N ARG A 148 -2.20 -9.90 -13.88
CA ARG A 148 -2.20 -10.72 -15.10
C ARG A 148 -0.93 -11.55 -15.25
N ARG A 149 0.24 -10.96 -14.97
CA ARG A 149 1.53 -11.66 -15.04
C ARG A 149 1.58 -12.89 -14.13
N GLN A 150 0.91 -12.82 -12.98
CA GLN A 150 0.84 -13.89 -11.98
C GLN A 150 -0.39 -14.80 -12.14
N GLY A 151 -1.28 -14.53 -13.08
CA GLY A 151 -2.51 -15.30 -13.25
C GLY A 151 -3.44 -15.24 -12.05
N LEU A 152 -3.43 -14.13 -11.28
CA LEU A 152 -4.19 -14.02 -10.04
C LEU A 152 -5.67 -13.78 -10.31
N GLY A 153 -6.54 -14.50 -9.59
CA GLY A 153 -7.97 -14.24 -9.55
C GLY A 153 -8.31 -12.99 -8.74
N THR A 154 -9.45 -12.38 -9.06
CA THR A 154 -9.94 -11.22 -8.31
C THR A 154 -11.43 -11.32 -8.02
N HIS A 155 -11.84 -10.84 -6.85
CA HIS A 155 -13.23 -10.61 -6.50
C HIS A 155 -13.59 -9.14 -6.74
N THR A 156 -14.76 -8.91 -7.34
CA THR A 156 -15.27 -7.56 -7.64
C THR A 156 -16.24 -7.12 -6.56
N HIS A 157 -15.93 -6.06 -5.84
CA HIS A 157 -16.83 -5.49 -4.84
C HIS A 157 -17.95 -4.69 -5.52
N SER A 158 -19.13 -5.28 -5.61
CA SER A 158 -20.27 -4.70 -6.33
C SER A 158 -21.56 -4.61 -5.51
N HIS A 159 -21.65 -5.27 -4.36
CA HIS A 159 -22.86 -5.35 -3.57
C HIS A 159 -22.70 -4.60 -2.23
N THR A 160 -23.55 -3.61 -2.01
CA THR A 160 -23.57 -2.84 -0.77
C THR A 160 -24.94 -2.98 -0.10
N LEU A 161 -24.94 -3.30 1.20
CA LEU A 161 -26.10 -3.15 2.06
C LEU A 161 -26.03 -1.80 2.76
N SER A 162 -27.12 -1.07 2.74
CA SER A 162 -27.21 0.22 3.42
C SER A 162 -28.54 0.39 4.13
N ARG A 163 -28.56 1.12 5.24
CA ARG A 163 -29.77 1.60 5.88
C ARG A 163 -29.62 3.08 6.26
N THR A 164 -30.74 3.80 6.26
CA THR A 164 -30.79 5.25 6.47
C THR A 164 -30.74 5.65 7.95
N HIS A 165 -31.04 4.73 8.85
CA HIS A 165 -31.00 4.92 10.31
C HIS A 165 -30.90 3.59 11.02
N VAL A 166 -30.40 3.57 12.25
CA VAL A 166 -30.31 2.38 13.09
C VAL A 166 -31.68 1.72 13.27
N GLY A 167 -31.77 0.41 13.06
CA GLY A 167 -33.03 -0.34 13.13
C GLY A 167 -33.92 -0.23 11.90
N GLY A 168 -33.55 0.59 10.90
CA GLY A 168 -34.29 0.67 9.64
C GLY A 168 -34.05 -0.54 8.73
N PRO A 169 -34.87 -0.69 7.67
CA PRO A 169 -34.72 -1.79 6.74
C PRO A 169 -33.44 -1.69 5.94
N TRP A 170 -32.77 -2.81 5.70
CA TRP A 170 -31.64 -2.90 4.82
C TRP A 170 -32.07 -2.78 3.36
N LYS A 171 -31.32 -2.00 2.59
CA LYS A 171 -31.46 -1.86 1.13
C LYS A 171 -30.20 -2.38 0.47
N LYS A 172 -30.35 -3.37 -0.41
CA LYS A 172 -29.27 -3.86 -1.26
C LYS A 172 -29.14 -2.96 -2.48
N LYS A 173 -27.93 -2.57 -2.80
CA LYS A 173 -27.56 -1.85 -4.01
C LYS A 173 -26.45 -2.60 -4.72
N THR A 174 -26.65 -2.89 -6.00
CA THR A 174 -25.61 -3.37 -6.89
C THR A 174 -24.99 -2.21 -7.64
N LEU A 175 -23.68 -2.06 -7.57
CA LEU A 175 -22.97 -1.02 -8.30
C LEU A 175 -22.87 -1.39 -9.78
N LYS A 176 -23.39 -0.53 -10.65
CA LYS A 176 -23.30 -0.73 -12.09
C LYS A 176 -21.85 -0.69 -12.60
N PHE A 177 -21.01 0.13 -11.97
CA PHE A 177 -19.61 0.29 -12.28
C PHE A 177 -18.78 0.09 -10.99
N PRO A 178 -18.45 -1.16 -10.64
CA PRO A 178 -17.64 -1.42 -9.45
C PRO A 178 -16.24 -0.86 -9.64
N TYR A 179 -15.70 -0.30 -8.56
CA TYR A 179 -14.42 0.37 -8.55
C TYR A 179 -13.35 -0.41 -7.78
N ASN A 180 -13.76 -1.22 -6.79
CA ASN A 180 -12.86 -1.96 -5.91
C ASN A 180 -12.79 -3.43 -6.31
N PHE A 181 -11.55 -3.92 -6.47
CA PHE A 181 -11.25 -5.31 -6.81
C PHE A 181 -10.26 -5.85 -5.78
N GLN A 182 -10.60 -6.98 -5.17
CA GLN A 182 -9.75 -7.66 -4.21
C GLN A 182 -9.03 -8.83 -4.89
N VAL A 183 -7.74 -8.99 -4.65
CA VAL A 183 -6.96 -10.12 -5.16
C VAL A 183 -7.22 -11.34 -4.29
N LEU A 184 -7.64 -12.44 -4.90
CA LEU A 184 -7.90 -13.71 -4.19
C LEU A 184 -6.59 -14.27 -3.62
N GLY A 185 -6.63 -14.70 -2.36
CA GLY A 185 -5.44 -15.18 -1.63
C GLY A 185 -4.49 -14.08 -1.16
N GLY A 186 -4.83 -12.82 -1.42
CA GLY A 186 -4.14 -11.64 -0.88
C GLY A 186 -3.39 -10.80 -1.89
N TYR A 187 -3.47 -9.50 -1.69
CA TYR A 187 -2.92 -8.50 -2.63
C TYR A 187 -1.39 -8.52 -2.68
N ARG A 188 -0.71 -8.95 -1.60
CA ARG A 188 0.76 -9.05 -1.55
C ARG A 188 1.36 -9.92 -2.66
N GLN A 189 0.58 -10.80 -3.28
CA GLN A 189 1.06 -11.67 -4.37
C GLN A 189 1.60 -10.89 -5.58
N ILE A 190 1.15 -9.65 -5.79
CA ILE A 190 1.71 -8.77 -6.84
C ILE A 190 3.17 -8.38 -6.61
N LEU A 191 3.70 -8.60 -5.40
CA LEU A 191 5.10 -8.28 -5.10
C LEU A 191 6.07 -9.29 -5.70
N ALA A 192 5.65 -10.55 -5.92
CA ALA A 192 6.52 -11.62 -6.41
C ALA A 192 7.24 -11.23 -7.72
N PRO A 193 6.56 -10.77 -8.78
CA PRO A 193 7.24 -10.38 -10.02
C PRO A 193 8.09 -9.10 -9.89
N LEU A 194 7.84 -8.27 -8.87
CA LEU A 194 8.66 -7.10 -8.60
C LEU A 194 9.94 -7.46 -7.86
N ALA A 195 9.87 -8.42 -6.94
CA ALA A 195 10.99 -8.84 -6.09
C ALA A 195 11.88 -9.93 -6.72
N GLU A 196 11.45 -10.52 -7.84
CA GLU A 196 12.15 -11.62 -8.49
C GLU A 196 13.60 -11.26 -8.80
N ASN A 197 14.56 -12.07 -8.28
CA ASN A 197 16.00 -11.88 -8.45
C ASN A 197 16.56 -10.52 -8.01
N LEU A 198 15.88 -9.79 -7.13
CA LEU A 198 16.43 -8.59 -6.50
C LEU A 198 17.32 -8.94 -5.29
N SER A 199 18.41 -8.22 -5.13
CA SER A 199 19.19 -8.23 -3.89
C SER A 199 18.45 -7.37 -2.86
N ILE A 200 17.85 -7.99 -1.82
CA ILE A 200 17.08 -7.31 -0.78
C ILE A 200 17.70 -7.63 0.58
N GLN A 201 18.04 -6.60 1.35
CA GLN A 201 18.49 -6.70 2.73
C GLN A 201 17.34 -6.33 3.66
N LEU A 202 16.73 -7.33 4.29
CA LEU A 202 15.70 -7.16 5.32
C LEU A 202 16.35 -6.81 6.68
N ASP A 203 15.52 -6.47 7.67
CA ASP A 203 15.93 -6.14 9.04
C ASP A 203 17.04 -5.08 9.10
N THR A 204 17.06 -4.19 8.11
CA THR A 204 18.13 -3.22 7.91
C THR A 204 17.56 -1.80 7.94
N VAL A 205 17.74 -1.14 9.08
CA VAL A 205 17.15 0.18 9.37
C VAL A 205 18.11 1.29 8.97
N VAL A 206 17.81 2.03 7.91
CA VAL A 206 18.59 3.19 7.49
C VAL A 206 18.44 4.32 8.51
N ARG A 207 19.58 4.88 8.94
CA ARG A 207 19.65 6.00 9.90
C ARG A 207 20.13 7.29 9.27
N ARG A 208 21.07 7.21 8.32
CA ARG A 208 21.69 8.39 7.71
C ARG A 208 22.02 8.12 6.24
N VAL A 209 21.86 9.15 5.43
CA VAL A 209 22.21 9.16 4.00
C VAL A 209 23.14 10.35 3.74
N GLU A 210 24.40 10.06 3.47
CA GLU A 210 25.34 11.07 2.98
C GLU A 210 25.27 11.10 1.46
N HIS A 211 25.24 12.31 0.87
CA HIS A 211 25.12 12.43 -0.57
C HIS A 211 25.95 13.59 -1.12
N SER A 212 26.54 13.37 -2.27
CA SER A 212 27.27 14.35 -3.06
C SER A 212 27.13 13.98 -4.55
N PRO A 213 27.52 14.83 -5.49
CA PRO A 213 27.41 14.49 -6.91
C PRO A 213 28.02 13.14 -7.26
N GLY A 214 27.20 12.20 -7.72
CA GLY A 214 27.63 10.86 -8.12
C GLY A 214 28.03 9.92 -7.01
N HIS A 215 27.77 10.24 -5.73
CA HIS A 215 28.15 9.42 -4.61
C HIS A 215 27.12 9.49 -3.47
N VAL A 216 26.70 8.33 -3.00
CA VAL A 216 25.82 8.14 -1.83
C VAL A 216 26.42 7.13 -0.89
N VAL A 217 26.38 7.44 0.41
CA VAL A 217 26.69 6.49 1.48
C VAL A 217 25.46 6.36 2.37
N VAL A 218 24.91 5.16 2.45
CA VAL A 218 23.76 4.83 3.29
C VAL A 218 24.24 4.11 4.52
N HIS A 219 24.06 4.72 5.68
CA HIS A 219 24.38 4.13 6.99
C HIS A 219 23.12 3.52 7.58
N ALA A 220 23.20 2.25 7.93
CA ALA A 220 22.09 1.48 8.45
C ALA A 220 22.51 0.61 9.64
N GLU A 221 21.53 0.06 10.33
CA GLU A 221 21.68 -0.93 11.38
C GLU A 221 20.98 -2.21 10.95
N GLN A 222 21.69 -3.33 10.98
CA GLN A 222 21.17 -4.66 10.75
C GLN A 222 21.42 -5.52 12.01
N GLU A 223 20.36 -6.02 12.64
CA GLU A 223 20.46 -6.78 13.90
C GLU A 223 21.30 -6.06 14.98
N GLY A 224 21.16 -4.73 15.08
CA GLY A 224 21.91 -3.89 16.02
C GLY A 224 23.38 -3.64 15.65
N ARG A 225 23.82 -4.08 14.47
CA ARG A 225 25.18 -3.86 13.96
C ARG A 225 25.20 -2.81 12.87
N PRO A 226 26.18 -1.89 12.86
CA PRO A 226 26.27 -0.90 11.77
C PRO A 226 26.66 -1.58 10.46
N VAL A 227 25.97 -1.21 9.40
CA VAL A 227 26.27 -1.60 8.01
C VAL A 227 26.25 -0.37 7.12
N THR A 228 27.04 -0.39 6.06
CA THR A 228 27.18 0.75 5.15
C THR A 228 27.07 0.28 3.71
N PHE A 229 26.30 1.02 2.89
CA PHE A 229 26.17 0.78 1.46
C PHE A 229 26.66 2.02 0.70
N ARG A 230 27.50 1.80 -0.31
CA ARG A 230 28.04 2.87 -1.18
C ARG A 230 27.51 2.68 -2.60
N ALA A 231 27.00 3.77 -3.20
CA ALA A 231 26.44 3.74 -4.54
C ALA A 231 26.64 5.09 -5.24
N ARG A 232 26.33 5.13 -6.53
CA ARG A 232 26.33 6.37 -7.33
C ARG A 232 25.09 7.23 -7.07
N ALA A 233 23.95 6.59 -6.77
CA ALA A 233 22.69 7.25 -6.49
C ALA A 233 21.84 6.43 -5.53
N ALA A 234 20.80 7.06 -4.96
CA ALA A 234 19.78 6.38 -4.17
C ALA A 234 18.36 6.72 -4.63
N VAL A 235 17.47 5.73 -4.52
CA VAL A 235 16.02 5.93 -4.56
C VAL A 235 15.47 5.84 -3.15
N VAL A 236 14.96 6.95 -2.63
CA VAL A 236 14.33 7.00 -1.31
C VAL A 236 12.85 6.70 -1.47
N ALA A 237 12.44 5.49 -1.03
CA ALA A 237 11.07 4.98 -1.13
C ALA A 237 10.42 4.82 0.26
N LEU A 238 10.66 5.80 1.12
CA LEU A 238 10.14 5.84 2.49
C LEU A 238 8.82 6.61 2.57
N PRO A 239 7.92 6.24 3.51
CA PRO A 239 6.72 7.02 3.79
C PRO A 239 7.07 8.46 4.19
N VAL A 240 6.30 9.44 3.68
CA VAL A 240 6.57 10.86 4.01
C VAL A 240 6.47 11.15 5.52
N ALA A 241 5.63 10.40 6.25
CA ALA A 241 5.53 10.53 7.71
C ALA A 241 6.82 10.10 8.43
N VAL A 242 7.56 9.15 7.87
CA VAL A 242 8.88 8.73 8.39
C VAL A 242 9.92 9.81 8.10
N LEU A 243 9.88 10.42 6.91
CA LEU A 243 10.75 11.54 6.55
C LEU A 243 10.47 12.79 7.40
N ASN A 244 9.21 13.12 7.64
CA ASN A 244 8.81 14.25 8.47
C ASN A 244 9.13 14.07 9.97
N ALA A 245 9.37 12.84 10.41
CA ALA A 245 9.77 12.54 11.77
C ALA A 245 11.30 12.49 11.96
N ASP A 246 12.05 12.95 10.97
CA ASP A 246 13.52 12.96 10.94
C ASP A 246 14.13 11.59 11.31
N ALA A 247 13.43 10.50 10.94
CA ALA A 247 13.88 9.13 11.24
C ALA A 247 15.12 8.73 10.41
N VAL A 248 15.43 9.48 9.36
CA VAL A 248 16.62 9.36 8.53
C VAL A 248 17.28 10.73 8.39
N GLU A 249 18.53 10.83 8.81
CA GLU A 249 19.36 12.03 8.63
C GLU A 249 19.89 12.12 7.20
N PHE A 250 19.83 13.30 6.58
CA PHE A 250 20.46 13.58 5.28
C PHE A 250 21.63 14.55 5.45
N SER A 251 22.80 14.20 4.88
CA SER A 251 24.01 15.02 4.92
C SER A 251 24.61 15.20 3.51
N PRO A 252 24.66 16.44 2.98
CA PRO A 252 24.11 17.66 3.57
C PRO A 252 22.58 17.61 3.74
N PRO A 253 22.00 18.50 4.57
CA PRO A 253 20.55 18.55 4.77
C PRO A 253 19.80 18.75 3.44
N LEU A 254 18.58 18.20 3.36
CA LEU A 254 17.72 18.41 2.21
C LEU A 254 17.39 19.91 2.04
N PRO A 255 17.23 20.38 0.81
CA PRO A 255 16.79 21.75 0.57
C PRO A 255 15.48 22.07 1.31
N GLN A 256 15.36 23.28 1.88
CA GLN A 256 14.18 23.71 2.64
C GLN A 256 12.88 23.54 1.83
N GLU A 257 12.89 23.88 0.53
CA GLU A 257 11.72 23.68 -0.33
C GLU A 257 11.26 22.21 -0.43
N LYS A 258 12.18 21.25 -0.26
CA LYS A 258 11.90 19.83 -0.26
C LYS A 258 11.23 19.40 1.05
N THR A 259 11.79 19.79 2.17
CA THR A 259 11.23 19.49 3.49
C THR A 259 9.87 20.16 3.71
N ASP A 260 9.69 21.38 3.23
CA ASP A 260 8.40 22.07 3.26
C ASP A 260 7.35 21.34 2.40
N ALA A 261 7.76 20.85 1.22
CA ALA A 261 6.88 20.08 0.37
C ALA A 261 6.45 18.74 1.04
N PHE A 262 7.34 18.11 1.79
CA PHE A 262 7.01 16.88 2.56
C PHE A 262 6.06 17.18 3.71
N LYS A 263 6.27 18.26 4.48
CA LYS A 263 5.41 18.70 5.57
C LYS A 263 4.00 19.07 5.11
N ALA A 264 3.87 19.52 3.85
CA ALA A 264 2.58 19.86 3.27
C ALA A 264 1.74 18.65 2.83
N VAL A 265 2.27 17.41 2.88
CA VAL A 265 1.51 16.21 2.53
C VAL A 265 0.62 15.80 3.70
N PRO A 266 -0.72 15.83 3.55
CA PRO A 266 -1.63 15.48 4.62
C PRO A 266 -1.66 13.96 4.83
N HIS A 267 -1.70 13.54 6.08
CA HIS A 267 -1.91 12.15 6.46
C HIS A 267 -3.38 11.88 6.75
N VAL A 268 -3.82 10.65 6.48
CA VAL A 268 -5.16 10.19 6.80
C VAL A 268 -5.07 9.23 7.98
N ALA A 269 -5.85 9.52 9.00
CA ALA A 269 -6.07 8.59 10.10
C ALA A 269 -7.03 7.49 9.62
N ILE A 270 -6.66 6.23 9.86
CA ILE A 270 -7.52 5.06 9.66
C ILE A 270 -7.44 4.19 10.90
N SER A 271 -8.61 3.82 11.41
CA SER A 271 -8.77 2.70 12.34
C SER A 271 -9.38 1.52 11.59
N LYS A 272 -8.77 0.34 11.72
CA LYS A 272 -9.15 -0.87 10.99
C LYS A 272 -9.00 -2.07 11.91
N VAL A 273 -10.11 -2.73 12.24
CA VAL A 273 -10.16 -3.94 13.06
C VAL A 273 -10.80 -5.07 12.23
N ILE A 274 -10.24 -6.26 12.29
CA ILE A 274 -10.77 -7.45 11.62
C ILE A 274 -11.20 -8.44 12.69
N MET A 275 -12.43 -8.93 12.57
CA MET A 275 -13.02 -9.90 13.50
C MET A 275 -13.51 -11.13 12.75
N GLU A 276 -13.14 -12.31 13.24
CA GLU A 276 -13.64 -13.58 12.74
C GLU A 276 -14.68 -14.14 13.69
N PHE A 277 -15.75 -14.70 13.13
CA PHE A 277 -16.86 -15.29 13.85
C PHE A 277 -17.05 -16.77 13.49
N ASP A 278 -17.67 -17.53 14.38
CA ASP A 278 -17.96 -18.97 14.19
C ASP A 278 -19.06 -19.23 13.14
N ARG A 279 -19.81 -18.20 12.75
CA ARG A 279 -20.90 -18.22 11.77
C ARG A 279 -20.92 -16.98 10.90
N PRO A 280 -21.59 -17.02 9.74
CA PRO A 280 -21.81 -15.82 8.94
C PRO A 280 -22.56 -14.73 9.71
N VAL A 281 -22.05 -13.50 9.65
CA VAL A 281 -22.64 -12.30 10.26
C VAL A 281 -23.31 -11.45 9.20
N PHE A 282 -22.79 -11.48 7.98
CA PHE A 282 -23.35 -10.78 6.84
C PHE A 282 -24.04 -11.76 5.90
N PRO A 283 -25.04 -11.30 5.12
CA PRO A 283 -25.53 -12.04 3.95
C PRO A 283 -24.36 -12.39 3.02
N GLU A 284 -24.37 -13.59 2.46
CA GLU A 284 -23.27 -14.15 1.65
C GLU A 284 -22.80 -13.24 0.50
N ASP A 285 -23.71 -12.44 -0.03
CA ASP A 285 -23.47 -11.58 -1.19
C ASP A 285 -23.25 -10.09 -0.84
N ALA A 286 -23.07 -9.77 0.44
CA ALA A 286 -22.77 -8.40 0.87
C ALA A 286 -21.27 -8.16 0.92
N ASP A 287 -20.75 -7.32 0.05
CA ASP A 287 -19.37 -6.85 0.07
C ASP A 287 -19.14 -5.82 1.17
N HIS A 288 -20.07 -4.87 1.26
CA HIS A 288 -20.00 -3.75 2.19
C HIS A 288 -21.33 -3.55 2.91
N VAL A 289 -21.24 -3.09 4.16
CA VAL A 289 -22.37 -2.64 4.94
C VAL A 289 -22.11 -1.22 5.45
N VAL A 290 -23.05 -0.31 5.18
CA VAL A 290 -22.98 1.09 5.55
C VAL A 290 -24.26 1.49 6.27
N GLU A 291 -24.11 2.12 7.44
CA GLU A 291 -25.21 2.66 8.22
C GLU A 291 -25.13 4.18 8.22
N ALA A 292 -26.18 4.85 7.74
CA ALA A 292 -26.22 6.30 7.75
C ALA A 292 -26.20 6.86 9.20
N GLY A 293 -25.42 7.93 9.38
CA GLY A 293 -25.22 8.55 10.71
C GLY A 293 -24.08 7.95 11.52
N ARG A 294 -23.47 6.85 11.04
CA ARG A 294 -22.20 6.35 11.59
C ARG A 294 -21.09 6.55 10.58
N GLN A 295 -19.95 7.07 11.02
CA GLN A 295 -18.76 7.22 10.18
C GLN A 295 -17.92 5.93 10.18
N LEU A 296 -18.60 4.80 10.32
CA LEU A 296 -18.02 3.46 10.32
C LEU A 296 -18.49 2.70 9.08
N TRP A 297 -17.59 1.93 8.52
CA TRP A 297 -17.91 1.03 7.42
C TRP A 297 -17.48 -0.40 7.78
N LEU A 298 -18.24 -1.37 7.30
CA LEU A 298 -17.94 -2.79 7.49
C LEU A 298 -17.79 -3.44 6.12
N MET A 299 -16.87 -4.40 6.03
CA MET A 299 -16.62 -5.17 4.81
C MET A 299 -16.55 -6.64 5.13
N ASN A 300 -17.00 -7.46 4.19
CA ASN A 300 -16.75 -8.89 4.21
C ASN A 300 -15.31 -9.13 3.74
N ALA A 301 -14.39 -9.40 4.67
CA ALA A 301 -12.96 -9.53 4.38
C ALA A 301 -12.59 -10.86 3.71
N ALA A 302 -13.49 -11.85 3.76
CA ALA A 302 -13.29 -13.17 3.17
C ALA A 302 -13.96 -13.33 1.80
N MET A 303 -14.35 -12.23 1.15
CA MET A 303 -14.98 -12.29 -0.16
C MET A 303 -14.09 -13.01 -1.18
N GLY A 304 -14.73 -13.86 -1.99
CA GLY A 304 -14.04 -14.75 -2.92
C GLY A 304 -13.61 -16.10 -2.29
N ASN A 305 -13.85 -16.29 -0.98
CA ASN A 305 -13.74 -17.58 -0.32
C ASN A 305 -15.11 -18.00 0.20
N PRO A 306 -15.83 -18.91 -0.47
CA PRO A 306 -17.21 -19.27 -0.12
C PRO A 306 -17.33 -19.88 1.27
N ASP A 307 -16.35 -20.65 1.73
CA ASP A 307 -16.39 -21.34 3.04
C ASP A 307 -16.31 -20.37 4.23
N HIS A 308 -15.84 -19.13 3.98
CA HIS A 308 -15.63 -18.12 5.01
C HIS A 308 -16.41 -16.81 4.74
N SER A 309 -17.21 -16.78 3.68
CA SER A 309 -17.99 -15.59 3.32
C SER A 309 -18.92 -15.16 4.46
N GLY A 310 -18.90 -13.87 4.77
CA GLY A 310 -19.69 -13.29 5.85
C GLY A 310 -19.21 -13.58 7.27
N ARG A 311 -18.16 -14.39 7.46
CA ARG A 311 -17.63 -14.75 8.78
C ARG A 311 -16.46 -13.88 9.24
N ILE A 312 -15.74 -13.28 8.32
CA ILE A 312 -14.60 -12.41 8.63
C ILE A 312 -14.97 -10.99 8.22
N ILE A 313 -15.13 -10.14 9.22
CA ILE A 313 -15.62 -8.79 9.06
C ILE A 313 -14.48 -7.81 9.35
N LEU A 314 -14.20 -6.97 8.37
CA LEU A 314 -13.35 -5.82 8.54
C LEU A 314 -14.22 -4.62 8.88
N ALA A 315 -13.99 -4.02 10.04
CA ALA A 315 -14.61 -2.80 10.49
C ALA A 315 -13.61 -1.66 10.43
N GLY A 316 -13.99 -0.51 9.89
CA GLY A 316 -13.08 0.61 9.72
C GLY A 316 -13.74 1.98 9.87
N ALA A 317 -12.90 2.97 10.12
CA ALA A 317 -13.23 4.39 10.16
C ALA A 317 -12.09 5.21 9.57
N GLU A 318 -12.41 6.40 9.10
CA GLU A 318 -11.47 7.36 8.52
C GLU A 318 -11.57 8.72 9.19
N GLU A 319 -10.53 9.54 9.00
CA GLU A 319 -10.46 10.94 9.45
C GLU A 319 -10.81 11.11 10.95
N ALA A 320 -11.69 12.04 11.29
CA ALA A 320 -12.00 12.39 12.68
C ALA A 320 -12.54 11.21 13.52
N GLU A 321 -13.31 10.31 12.93
CA GLU A 321 -13.80 9.14 13.64
C GLU A 321 -12.68 8.12 13.90
N ALA A 322 -11.76 7.96 12.98
CA ALA A 322 -10.57 7.14 13.20
C ALA A 322 -9.69 7.74 14.31
N GLU A 323 -9.49 9.07 14.32
CA GLU A 323 -8.74 9.76 15.39
C GLU A 323 -9.39 9.52 16.77
N ARG A 324 -10.72 9.65 16.86
CA ARG A 324 -11.47 9.38 18.10
C ARG A 324 -11.27 7.94 18.58
N LEU A 325 -11.39 6.98 17.67
CA LEU A 325 -11.24 5.56 17.99
C LEU A 325 -9.79 5.20 18.36
N LEU A 326 -8.80 5.71 17.63
CA LEU A 326 -7.39 5.45 17.89
C LEU A 326 -6.88 6.08 19.18
N ALA A 327 -7.56 7.11 19.71
CA ALA A 327 -7.29 7.69 21.02
C ALA A 327 -7.72 6.77 22.18
N MET A 328 -8.58 5.78 21.93
CA MET A 328 -9.05 4.84 22.95
C MET A 328 -8.08 3.67 23.13
N PRO A 329 -8.09 3.01 24.30
CA PRO A 329 -7.48 1.68 24.44
C PRO A 329 -8.06 0.70 23.42
N ALA A 330 -7.21 -0.21 22.90
CA ALA A 330 -7.60 -1.15 21.85
C ALA A 330 -8.86 -1.97 22.22
N GLU A 331 -8.92 -2.47 23.45
CA GLU A 331 -10.09 -3.23 23.94
C GLU A 331 -11.40 -2.45 23.90
N GLN A 332 -11.37 -1.14 24.21
CA GLN A 332 -12.55 -0.29 24.13
C GLN A 332 -12.95 -0.06 22.68
N ARG A 333 -11.98 0.20 21.80
CA ARG A 333 -12.17 0.36 20.36
C ARG A 333 -12.76 -0.91 19.73
N HIS A 334 -12.24 -2.09 20.11
CA HIS A 334 -12.77 -3.38 19.63
C HIS A 334 -14.24 -3.59 20.09
N ARG A 335 -14.58 -3.20 21.32
CA ARG A 335 -15.98 -3.26 21.79
C ARG A 335 -16.89 -2.34 20.97
N GLU A 336 -16.47 -1.11 20.66
CA GLU A 336 -17.28 -0.20 19.84
C GLU A 336 -17.55 -0.76 18.45
N TYR A 337 -16.54 -1.33 17.79
CA TYR A 337 -16.74 -2.01 16.52
C TYR A 337 -17.65 -3.23 16.64
N LEU A 338 -17.47 -4.04 17.66
CA LEU A 338 -18.30 -5.23 17.90
C LEU A 338 -19.77 -4.86 18.11
N GLU A 339 -20.07 -3.77 18.82
CA GLU A 339 -21.45 -3.31 18.98
C GLU A 339 -22.10 -2.94 17.65
N VAL A 340 -21.35 -2.34 16.73
CA VAL A 340 -21.85 -2.05 15.38
C VAL A 340 -22.13 -3.35 14.62
N ILE A 341 -21.22 -4.32 14.69
CA ILE A 341 -21.36 -5.64 14.04
C ILE A 341 -22.57 -6.39 14.62
N ARG A 342 -22.76 -6.39 15.95
CA ARG A 342 -23.93 -6.94 16.64
C ARG A 342 -25.23 -6.36 16.16
N GLY A 343 -25.24 -5.02 15.99
CA GLY A 343 -26.39 -4.31 15.46
C GLY A 343 -26.73 -4.67 14.02
N VAL A 344 -25.72 -4.96 13.19
CA VAL A 344 -25.91 -5.42 11.81
C VAL A 344 -26.40 -6.86 11.78
N ALA A 345 -25.81 -7.73 12.60
CA ALA A 345 -26.16 -9.14 12.71
C ALA A 345 -27.54 -9.36 13.36
N GLY A 346 -28.05 -8.37 14.11
CA GLY A 346 -29.24 -8.55 14.93
C GLY A 346 -29.05 -9.49 16.12
N ASP A 347 -27.80 -9.67 16.55
CA ASP A 347 -27.40 -10.60 17.62
C ASP A 347 -26.54 -9.90 18.68
N PRO A 348 -27.13 -9.49 19.81
CA PRO A 348 -26.40 -8.83 20.88
C PRO A 348 -25.42 -9.74 21.63
N GLY A 349 -25.57 -11.08 21.50
CA GLY A 349 -24.69 -12.07 22.10
C GLY A 349 -23.50 -12.48 21.24
N LEU A 350 -23.40 -11.94 20.01
CA LEU A 350 -22.35 -12.28 19.09
C LEU A 350 -20.97 -11.97 19.67
N THR A 351 -20.03 -12.92 19.59
CA THR A 351 -18.64 -12.78 20.04
C THR A 351 -17.68 -13.22 18.95
N PRO A 352 -16.59 -12.49 18.69
CA PRO A 352 -15.58 -12.93 17.74
C PRO A 352 -14.74 -14.06 18.33
N VAL A 353 -14.33 -15.01 17.48
CA VAL A 353 -13.36 -16.07 17.83
C VAL A 353 -11.92 -15.59 17.68
N LYS A 354 -11.69 -14.60 16.82
CA LYS A 354 -10.40 -13.92 16.65
C LYS A 354 -10.60 -12.43 16.38
N VAL A 355 -9.65 -11.63 16.84
CA VAL A 355 -9.58 -10.17 16.56
C VAL A 355 -8.17 -9.84 16.15
N MET A 356 -8.02 -9.04 15.10
CA MET A 356 -6.74 -8.56 14.59
C MET A 356 -6.83 -7.07 14.28
N GLU A 357 -5.78 -6.35 14.64
CA GLU A 357 -5.60 -4.93 14.33
C GLU A 357 -4.14 -4.61 14.07
N HIS A 358 -3.86 -3.65 13.19
CA HIS A 358 -2.55 -3.03 13.05
C HIS A 358 -2.68 -1.51 12.97
N GLU A 359 -2.10 -0.82 13.94
CA GLU A 359 -2.13 0.65 14.03
C GLU A 359 -0.97 1.27 13.24
N TRP A 360 -1.19 1.56 11.95
CA TRP A 360 -0.17 2.13 11.06
C TRP A 360 0.43 3.44 11.55
N ALA A 361 -0.32 4.25 12.31
CA ALA A 361 0.16 5.50 12.88
C ALA A 361 1.22 5.28 13.99
N LYS A 362 1.15 4.15 14.70
CA LYS A 362 2.12 3.76 15.73
C LYS A 362 3.28 2.93 15.19
N ASP A 363 3.17 2.42 13.97
CA ASP A 363 4.23 1.66 13.32
C ASP A 363 5.42 2.57 13.01
N PRO A 364 6.63 2.28 13.53
CA PRO A 364 7.79 3.19 13.43
C PRO A 364 8.25 3.38 11.98
N PHE A 365 7.97 2.43 11.09
CA PHE A 365 8.40 2.44 9.70
C PHE A 365 7.30 2.88 8.72
N ALA A 366 6.13 3.26 9.23
CA ALA A 366 5.03 3.83 8.44
C ALA A 366 4.58 5.19 8.96
N ARG A 367 4.30 5.32 10.28
CA ARG A 367 3.83 6.50 11.00
C ARG A 367 2.55 7.13 10.46
N ALA A 368 1.94 6.54 9.44
CA ALA A 368 0.66 6.90 8.85
C ALA A 368 0.13 5.76 7.98
N ALA A 369 -1.17 5.67 7.81
CA ALA A 369 -1.78 4.68 6.92
C ALA A 369 -1.58 5.06 5.46
N PHE A 370 -2.12 6.18 5.01
CA PHE A 370 -1.96 6.69 3.64
C PHE A 370 -2.11 8.22 3.58
N THR A 371 -2.06 8.78 2.37
CA THR A 371 -2.20 10.22 2.11
C THR A 371 -3.26 10.42 1.03
N HIS A 372 -4.05 11.48 1.12
CA HIS A 372 -4.98 11.84 0.05
C HIS A 372 -4.25 12.59 -1.07
N SER A 373 -4.05 11.94 -2.21
CA SER A 373 -3.32 12.52 -3.34
C SER A 373 -3.96 13.80 -3.88
N TRP A 374 -5.29 13.90 -3.87
CA TRP A 374 -6.03 15.09 -4.33
C TRP A 374 -5.92 16.30 -3.40
N LYS A 375 -5.49 16.10 -2.15
CA LYS A 375 -5.23 17.18 -1.19
C LYS A 375 -3.79 17.71 -1.33
N VAL A 376 -2.93 17.04 -2.12
CA VAL A 376 -1.51 17.38 -2.24
C VAL A 376 -1.28 18.39 -3.35
N THR A 377 -0.71 19.53 -2.99
CA THR A 377 -0.26 20.56 -3.94
C THR A 377 1.24 20.43 -4.14
N GLY A 378 1.73 20.87 -5.31
CA GLY A 378 3.18 20.91 -5.55
C GLY A 378 3.86 19.56 -5.70
N VAL A 379 3.15 18.52 -6.17
CA VAL A 379 3.65 17.16 -6.39
C VAL A 379 5.02 17.13 -7.12
N ARG A 380 5.25 18.04 -8.07
CA ARG A 380 6.54 18.14 -8.77
C ARG A 380 7.72 18.46 -7.83
N ARG A 381 7.50 19.24 -6.75
CA ARG A 381 8.55 19.56 -5.77
C ARG A 381 8.86 18.32 -4.91
N ILE A 382 7.81 17.54 -4.56
CA ILE A 382 7.93 16.31 -3.79
C ILE A 382 8.82 15.31 -4.52
N TYR A 383 8.65 15.13 -5.83
CA TYR A 383 9.38 14.12 -6.60
C TYR A 383 10.61 14.65 -7.33
N ARG A 384 10.93 15.98 -7.23
CA ARG A 384 12.15 16.54 -7.79
C ARG A 384 13.37 15.90 -7.13
N PRO A 385 14.35 15.37 -7.89
CA PRO A 385 15.60 14.88 -7.32
C PRO A 385 16.36 15.96 -6.54
N VAL A 386 17.17 15.52 -5.59
CA VAL A 386 18.14 16.38 -4.93
C VAL A 386 19.52 16.07 -5.50
N GLY A 387 20.10 17.05 -6.18
CA GLY A 387 21.21 16.81 -7.09
C GLY A 387 20.81 15.80 -8.16
N ASP A 388 21.73 15.16 -8.80
CA ASP A 388 21.45 13.99 -9.66
C ASP A 388 21.70 12.68 -8.88
N THR A 389 21.47 12.69 -7.56
CA THR A 389 21.93 11.66 -6.63
C THR A 389 20.80 11.05 -5.80
N LEU A 390 19.83 11.85 -5.30
CA LEU A 390 18.68 11.33 -4.54
C LEU A 390 17.41 11.46 -5.36
N PHE A 391 16.74 10.34 -5.56
CA PHE A 391 15.46 10.21 -6.26
C PHE A 391 14.37 9.73 -5.30
N TRP A 392 13.10 10.04 -5.56
CA TRP A 392 12.01 9.88 -4.62
C TRP A 392 10.90 9.03 -5.22
N ALA A 393 10.40 8.05 -4.45
CA ALA A 393 9.29 7.20 -4.84
C ALA A 393 8.35 6.95 -3.66
N GLY A 394 7.04 6.74 -3.92
CA GLY A 394 6.08 6.35 -2.90
C GLY A 394 5.84 7.37 -1.77
N ILE A 395 6.13 8.66 -2.00
CA ILE A 395 5.97 9.72 -1.00
C ILE A 395 4.49 10.05 -0.79
N VAL A 396 3.76 10.26 -1.87
CA VAL A 396 2.31 10.43 -1.86
C VAL A 396 1.69 9.07 -2.20
N THR A 397 1.03 8.44 -1.23
CA THR A 397 0.54 7.07 -1.33
C THR A 397 -0.93 7.01 -0.96
N ASP A 398 -1.78 7.20 -1.94
CA ASP A 398 -3.21 7.07 -1.89
C ASP A 398 -3.63 5.64 -2.28
N GLN A 399 -3.05 5.17 -3.38
CA GLN A 399 -3.34 3.87 -3.97
C GLN A 399 -2.06 3.10 -4.28
N VAL A 400 -2.17 1.79 -4.40
CA VAL A 400 -1.01 0.91 -4.68
C VAL A 400 -0.44 1.16 -6.06
N ASP A 401 -1.29 1.43 -7.07
CA ASP A 401 -0.86 1.74 -8.42
C ASP A 401 -0.09 3.06 -8.51
N PHE A 402 -0.46 4.09 -7.74
CA PHE A 402 0.34 5.32 -7.65
C PHE A 402 1.73 5.06 -7.07
N SER A 403 1.82 4.19 -6.07
CA SER A 403 3.11 3.77 -5.54
C SER A 403 3.95 3.04 -6.58
N HIS A 404 3.33 2.10 -7.33
CA HIS A 404 3.95 1.37 -8.42
C HIS A 404 4.47 2.32 -9.51
N ASP A 405 3.63 3.20 -9.99
CA ASP A 405 3.97 4.16 -11.04
C ASP A 405 5.06 5.14 -10.60
N SER A 406 5.01 5.64 -9.35
CA SER A 406 6.04 6.54 -8.83
C SER A 406 7.42 5.88 -8.76
N GLY A 407 7.47 4.59 -8.44
CA GLY A 407 8.70 3.81 -8.45
C GLY A 407 9.29 3.70 -9.86
N LYS A 408 8.46 3.33 -10.84
CA LYS A 408 8.85 3.26 -12.25
C LYS A 408 9.37 4.61 -12.76
N GLN A 409 8.71 5.70 -12.39
CA GLN A 409 9.11 7.05 -12.80
C GLN A 409 10.42 7.49 -12.15
N ALA A 410 10.61 7.22 -10.85
CA ALA A 410 11.86 7.52 -10.17
C ALA A 410 13.04 6.80 -10.84
N ALA A 411 12.88 5.51 -11.17
CA ALA A 411 13.88 4.72 -11.89
C ALA A 411 14.16 5.27 -13.28
N ALA A 412 13.13 5.58 -14.07
CA ALA A 412 13.29 6.14 -15.41
C ALA A 412 14.02 7.48 -15.38
N HIS A 413 13.68 8.34 -14.40
CA HIS A 413 14.36 9.62 -14.20
C HIS A 413 15.83 9.42 -13.82
N LEU A 414 16.12 8.50 -12.90
CA LEU A 414 17.48 8.16 -12.50
C LEU A 414 18.30 7.65 -13.70
N LEU A 415 17.78 6.71 -14.49
CA LEU A 415 18.43 6.18 -15.67
C LEU A 415 18.80 7.27 -16.68
N SER A 416 17.93 8.27 -16.87
CA SER A 416 18.21 9.41 -17.74
C SER A 416 19.37 10.28 -17.27
N ARG A 417 19.77 10.17 -15.99
CA ARG A 417 20.84 10.94 -15.36
C ARG A 417 22.11 10.13 -15.14
N LEU A 418 22.03 8.82 -14.93
CA LEU A 418 23.21 7.96 -14.67
C LEU A 418 24.29 8.07 -15.74
N GLY A 419 23.93 8.27 -17.01
CA GLY A 419 24.87 8.50 -18.09
C GLY A 419 25.64 9.83 -17.99
N ARG A 420 25.19 10.75 -17.16
CA ARG A 420 25.82 12.08 -16.92
C ARG A 420 26.65 12.11 -15.63
N ILE A 421 26.50 11.10 -14.78
CA ILE A 421 27.24 10.98 -13.53
C ILE A 421 28.62 10.40 -13.87
N PRO A 422 29.74 11.08 -13.54
CA PRO A 422 31.08 10.56 -13.80
C PRO A 422 31.26 9.16 -13.22
N THR A 423 31.78 8.24 -14.03
CA THR A 423 32.35 6.98 -13.54
C THR A 423 33.70 7.31 -12.88
N ARG A 424 33.92 6.88 -11.66
CA ARG A 424 35.24 6.96 -11.02
C ARG A 424 36.19 5.96 -11.63
#